data_66c308eccb8c47feb8f4804509f89887
#
_entry.id   66c308eccb8c47feb8f4804509f89887
#
_cell.length_a   1.000
_cell.length_b   1.000
_cell.length_c   1.000
_cell.angle_alpha   90.00
_cell.angle_beta   90.00
_cell.angle_gamma   90.00
#
_symmetry.space_group_name_H-M   'P 1'
#
loop_
_entity.id
_entity.type
_entity.pdbx_description
1 polymer ?
#
loop_
_entity_poly.entity_id
_entity_poly.type
_entity_poly.pdbx_seq_one_letter_code
_entity_poly.pdbx_strand_id
1 'polypeptide(L)'
;MCRKVFAGSCIFVCSCIALFWLPKGTAAQSTELSRISSLIQQGNLDEAEQRLHGYLLKLPHSPKANDLLGIVYLRQERYKQAEEVLQEAITRAPGLLEPRLDLGDAYLAEGKPDLALAAYRGASKLAPHDVRPNIALAKLYLAAGEFAKSIEAAGNIPTQKRTAQLLPTLAADYFGLGQPEKASVEIQGMLQLSEKEPDLVPELVEFFLAHKDFKSAQQLLLLAQPKQPVSDRLLVDSALTDAGLGKLDEAQKKLESILARTPESLGALVAAGKVASQQLDWAAAVEAFSRAAQIAPKRPDILYGLASAQLYANQLEAAHHNAEELHALEPDDLRSTYLLALAVFGLKDWDPAKSYAEQVLAAHPDDREMNLILADIAFNNEHNFQAARKHVDICLKQNPKDPGALYYLGMIQKLGGDVGGAMQSLSLSVSGNPNNGEAQGALGSLCLQAGDLTCAIGAFTQAVLLAPKEAQNHYQLALAYSRSNVPDKAKEQLQIYEQMKAQEAKEAVGPPKGPSPIQVSPMGVVAHP
;
A
#
# COMPACT_ATOMS: atom_id res chain seq x y z
N MET A 1 -65.00 -59.75 -8.94
CA MET A 1 -66.35 -59.82 -9.54
C MET A 1 -66.49 -58.69 -10.53
N CYS A 2 -66.50 -59.04 -11.72
CA CYS A 2 -67.45 -58.85 -12.80
C CYS A 2 -67.53 -57.40 -13.28
N ARG A 3 -67.04 -57.19 -14.45
CA ARG A 3 -67.50 -57.36 -15.88
C ARG A 3 -68.01 -56.00 -16.36
N LYS A 4 -67.37 -55.46 -17.40
CA LYS A 4 -67.74 -55.52 -18.87
C LYS A 4 -68.84 -54.51 -19.18
N VAL A 5 -69.01 -53.82 -20.31
CA VAL A 5 -68.65 -54.09 -21.70
C VAL A 5 -69.06 -52.88 -22.56
N PHE A 6 -68.33 -52.63 -23.66
CA PHE A 6 -68.70 -52.09 -24.98
C PHE A 6 -69.25 -50.66 -25.14
N ALA A 7 -68.97 -49.93 -26.07
CA ALA A 7 -68.46 -49.93 -27.47
C ALA A 7 -69.19 -48.82 -28.24
N GLY A 8 -68.54 -48.25 -29.16
CA GLY A 8 -69.22 -47.53 -30.22
C GLY A 8 -68.38 -46.45 -30.88
N SER A 9 -67.81 -46.87 -31.99
CA SER A 9 -67.19 -46.06 -33.03
C SER A 9 -68.01 -44.84 -33.47
N CYS A 10 -67.33 -43.73 -33.80
CA CYS A 10 -67.41 -43.19 -35.14
C CYS A 10 -66.34 -42.17 -35.44
N ILE A 11 -65.68 -42.40 -36.53
CA ILE A 11 -64.68 -41.62 -37.22
C ILE A 11 -65.26 -40.27 -37.64
N PHE A 12 -64.49 -39.17 -37.36
CA PHE A 12 -64.46 -38.05 -38.29
C PHE A 12 -63.07 -37.44 -38.30
N VAL A 13 -62.36 -37.68 -39.35
CA VAL A 13 -61.12 -37.03 -39.76
C VAL A 13 -61.44 -35.58 -40.07
N CYS A 14 -60.90 -34.68 -39.30
CA CYS A 14 -60.79 -33.28 -39.70
C CYS A 14 -59.34 -32.86 -39.54
N SER A 15 -58.62 -32.95 -40.68
CA SER A 15 -57.29 -32.36 -40.87
C SER A 15 -57.36 -30.85 -40.65
N CYS A 16 -57.01 -30.38 -39.49
CA CYS A 16 -56.58 -29.00 -39.33
C CYS A 16 -55.06 -28.99 -39.15
N ILE A 17 -54.37 -28.77 -40.29
CA ILE A 17 -52.98 -28.34 -40.34
C ILE A 17 -52.93 -26.96 -39.62
N ALA A 18 -52.72 -26.98 -38.34
CA ALA A 18 -52.23 -25.79 -37.61
C ALA A 18 -50.75 -25.63 -37.98
N LEU A 19 -50.49 -24.90 -39.07
CA LEU A 19 -49.19 -24.30 -39.33
C LEU A 19 -48.83 -23.49 -38.09
N PHE A 20 -47.95 -24.06 -37.25
CA PHE A 20 -47.24 -23.31 -36.23
C PHE A 20 -46.43 -22.23 -36.96
N TRP A 21 -47.01 -21.05 -37.04
CA TRP A 21 -46.31 -19.82 -37.37
C TRP A 21 -45.40 -19.50 -36.21
N LEU A 22 -44.23 -20.15 -36.11
CA LEU A 22 -43.13 -19.66 -35.31
C LEU A 22 -42.68 -18.35 -35.96
N PRO A 23 -42.67 -17.24 -35.24
CA PRO A 23 -42.23 -15.99 -35.81
C PRO A 23 -40.76 -16.17 -36.22
N LYS A 24 -40.48 -16.08 -37.52
CA LYS A 24 -39.12 -16.18 -38.10
C LYS A 24 -38.11 -15.19 -37.48
N GLY A 25 -38.58 -14.28 -36.63
CA GLY A 25 -37.77 -13.33 -35.89
C GLY A 25 -36.96 -13.92 -34.74
N THR A 26 -37.49 -14.89 -34.00
CA THR A 26 -36.84 -15.37 -32.75
C THR A 26 -35.59 -16.21 -33.01
N ALA A 27 -35.55 -17.02 -34.05
CA ALA A 27 -34.37 -17.83 -34.40
C ALA A 27 -33.21 -16.96 -34.94
N ALA A 28 -33.51 -15.98 -35.77
CA ALA A 28 -32.50 -15.06 -36.30
C ALA A 28 -31.94 -14.13 -35.22
N GLN A 29 -32.78 -13.71 -34.27
CA GLN A 29 -32.40 -12.88 -33.15
C GLN A 29 -31.50 -13.63 -32.15
N SER A 30 -31.79 -14.90 -31.84
CA SER A 30 -30.93 -15.73 -30.99
C SER A 30 -29.58 -16.01 -31.64
N THR A 31 -29.53 -16.13 -32.95
CA THR A 31 -28.28 -16.35 -33.71
C THR A 31 -27.40 -15.09 -33.68
N GLU A 32 -27.97 -13.89 -33.78
CA GLU A 32 -27.19 -12.64 -33.72
C GLU A 32 -26.60 -12.40 -32.34
N LEU A 33 -27.37 -12.56 -31.27
CA LEU A 33 -26.84 -12.43 -29.89
C LEU A 33 -25.77 -13.49 -29.58
N SER A 34 -25.88 -14.70 -30.16
CA SER A 34 -24.84 -15.73 -30.01
C SER A 34 -23.54 -15.34 -30.73
N ARG A 35 -23.63 -14.71 -31.90
CA ARG A 35 -22.46 -14.18 -32.62
C ARG A 35 -21.78 -13.05 -31.82
N ILE A 36 -22.58 -12.14 -31.27
CA ILE A 36 -22.08 -11.06 -30.44
C ILE A 36 -21.39 -11.61 -29.19
N SER A 37 -21.98 -12.61 -28.52
CA SER A 37 -21.35 -13.30 -27.40
C SER A 37 -19.99 -13.92 -27.78
N SER A 38 -19.86 -14.47 -28.98
CA SER A 38 -18.57 -14.99 -29.48
C SER A 38 -17.55 -13.87 -29.72
N LEU A 39 -17.97 -12.70 -30.21
CA LEU A 39 -17.09 -11.53 -30.35
C LEU A 39 -16.57 -11.05 -28.98
N ILE A 40 -17.44 -11.00 -27.96
CA ILE A 40 -17.06 -10.65 -26.58
C ILE A 40 -16.03 -11.64 -26.04
N GLN A 41 -16.23 -12.96 -26.29
CA GLN A 41 -15.26 -13.98 -25.85
C GLN A 41 -13.90 -13.85 -26.57
N GLN A 42 -13.89 -13.40 -27.83
CA GLN A 42 -12.68 -13.16 -28.62
C GLN A 42 -11.97 -11.83 -28.28
N GLY A 43 -12.57 -11.00 -27.42
CA GLY A 43 -12.04 -9.69 -27.06
C GLY A 43 -12.33 -8.59 -28.07
N ASN A 44 -13.15 -8.85 -29.10
CA ASN A 44 -13.54 -7.87 -30.12
C ASN A 44 -14.67 -6.97 -29.59
N LEU A 45 -14.35 -6.17 -28.55
CA LEU A 45 -15.33 -5.43 -27.76
C LEU A 45 -16.01 -4.31 -28.54
N ASP A 46 -15.26 -3.58 -29.38
CA ASP A 46 -15.80 -2.45 -30.16
C ASP A 46 -16.81 -2.92 -31.20
N GLU A 47 -16.52 -4.03 -31.89
CA GLU A 47 -17.46 -4.62 -32.86
C GLU A 47 -18.69 -5.16 -32.13
N ALA A 48 -18.52 -5.79 -30.96
CA ALA A 48 -19.62 -6.27 -30.14
C ALA A 48 -20.54 -5.12 -29.71
N GLU A 49 -19.97 -4.01 -29.23
CA GLU A 49 -20.68 -2.80 -28.83
C GLU A 49 -21.50 -2.22 -29.98
N GLN A 50 -20.87 -2.03 -31.15
CA GLN A 50 -21.53 -1.49 -32.33
C GLN A 50 -22.72 -2.37 -32.75
N ARG A 51 -22.55 -3.71 -32.77
CA ARG A 51 -23.62 -4.65 -33.12
C ARG A 51 -24.74 -4.66 -32.08
N LEU A 52 -24.41 -4.55 -30.77
CA LEU A 52 -25.40 -4.47 -29.71
C LEU A 52 -26.23 -3.18 -29.81
N HIS A 53 -25.61 -2.05 -30.09
CA HIS A 53 -26.34 -0.81 -30.36
C HIS A 53 -27.26 -0.94 -31.57
N GLY A 54 -26.78 -1.52 -32.67
CA GLY A 54 -27.61 -1.80 -33.85
C GLY A 54 -28.78 -2.77 -33.57
N TYR A 55 -28.58 -3.71 -32.64
CA TYR A 55 -29.62 -4.64 -32.20
C TYR A 55 -30.66 -3.92 -31.31
N LEU A 56 -30.19 -3.09 -30.36
CA LEU A 56 -31.02 -2.32 -29.41
C LEU A 56 -31.83 -1.22 -30.13
N LEU A 57 -31.35 -0.66 -31.25
CA LEU A 57 -32.17 0.23 -32.09
C LEU A 57 -33.44 -0.46 -32.62
N LYS A 58 -33.39 -1.78 -32.86
CA LYS A 58 -34.54 -2.57 -33.32
C LYS A 58 -35.38 -3.12 -32.18
N LEU A 59 -34.73 -3.43 -31.05
CA LEU A 59 -35.32 -4.01 -29.83
C LEU A 59 -34.81 -3.31 -28.58
N PRO A 60 -35.26 -2.07 -28.29
CA PRO A 60 -34.71 -1.20 -27.25
C PRO A 60 -34.72 -1.78 -25.84
N HIS A 61 -35.64 -2.70 -25.58
CA HIS A 61 -35.84 -3.28 -24.25
C HIS A 61 -35.46 -4.77 -24.19
N SER A 62 -34.52 -5.21 -25.01
CA SER A 62 -34.02 -6.60 -24.97
C SER A 62 -33.15 -6.83 -23.74
N PRO A 63 -33.62 -7.58 -22.71
CA PRO A 63 -32.83 -7.77 -21.48
C PRO A 63 -31.47 -8.43 -21.74
N LYS A 64 -31.48 -9.43 -22.68
CA LYS A 64 -30.26 -10.16 -23.02
C LYS A 64 -29.24 -9.31 -23.79
N ALA A 65 -29.71 -8.37 -24.62
CA ALA A 65 -28.81 -7.45 -25.32
C ALA A 65 -28.21 -6.42 -24.37
N ASN A 66 -29.02 -5.89 -23.42
CA ASN A 66 -28.52 -5.00 -22.37
C ASN A 66 -27.53 -5.70 -21.42
N ASP A 67 -27.76 -6.96 -21.09
CA ASP A 67 -26.85 -7.80 -20.33
C ASP A 67 -25.48 -7.95 -21.03
N LEU A 68 -25.48 -8.36 -22.30
CA LEU A 68 -24.26 -8.46 -23.10
C LEU A 68 -23.55 -7.10 -23.26
N LEU A 69 -24.30 -6.01 -23.38
CA LEU A 69 -23.72 -4.66 -23.44
C LEU A 69 -23.08 -4.27 -22.09
N GLY A 70 -23.69 -4.67 -20.98
CA GLY A 70 -23.11 -4.54 -19.64
C GLY A 70 -21.77 -5.24 -19.52
N ILE A 71 -21.67 -6.49 -20.02
CA ILE A 71 -20.41 -7.24 -20.05
C ILE A 71 -19.35 -6.53 -20.92
N VAL A 72 -19.75 -5.98 -22.07
CA VAL A 72 -18.83 -5.20 -22.93
C VAL A 72 -18.30 -3.99 -22.15
N TYR A 73 -19.17 -3.20 -21.52
CA TYR A 73 -18.77 -2.03 -20.76
C TYR A 73 -17.92 -2.38 -19.55
N LEU A 74 -18.19 -3.49 -18.85
CA LEU A 74 -17.33 -3.99 -17.77
C LEU A 74 -15.91 -4.27 -18.26
N ARG A 75 -15.77 -4.94 -19.41
CA ARG A 75 -14.46 -5.25 -19.99
C ARG A 75 -13.71 -4.04 -20.56
N GLN A 76 -14.44 -2.95 -20.86
CA GLN A 76 -13.90 -1.66 -21.28
C GLN A 76 -13.69 -0.71 -20.08
N GLU A 77 -13.90 -1.16 -18.85
CA GLU A 77 -13.78 -0.39 -17.61
C GLU A 77 -14.74 0.82 -17.53
N ARG A 78 -15.83 0.76 -18.29
CA ARG A 78 -16.88 1.79 -18.36
C ARG A 78 -18.00 1.46 -17.37
N TYR A 79 -17.69 1.39 -16.09
CA TYR A 79 -18.53 0.81 -15.05
C TYR A 79 -19.90 1.49 -14.90
N LYS A 80 -19.96 2.83 -14.95
CA LYS A 80 -21.25 3.55 -14.87
C LYS A 80 -22.20 3.19 -15.99
N GLN A 81 -21.69 3.01 -17.20
CA GLN A 81 -22.51 2.61 -18.35
C GLN A 81 -22.94 1.14 -18.22
N ALA A 82 -22.08 0.28 -17.66
CA ALA A 82 -22.45 -1.09 -17.32
C ALA A 82 -23.60 -1.12 -16.32
N GLU A 83 -23.52 -0.34 -15.24
CA GLU A 83 -24.58 -0.21 -14.22
C GLU A 83 -25.93 0.14 -14.86
N GLU A 84 -25.98 1.17 -15.71
CA GLU A 84 -27.21 1.64 -16.34
C GLU A 84 -27.90 0.55 -17.19
N VAL A 85 -27.15 -0.13 -18.07
CA VAL A 85 -27.72 -1.14 -18.96
C VAL A 85 -28.06 -2.44 -18.23
N LEU A 86 -27.32 -2.81 -17.19
CA LEU A 86 -27.61 -3.99 -16.36
C LEU A 86 -28.84 -3.76 -15.49
N GLN A 87 -29.03 -2.57 -14.94
CA GLN A 87 -30.24 -2.20 -14.20
C GLN A 87 -31.48 -2.21 -15.10
N GLU A 88 -31.37 -1.73 -16.36
CA GLU A 88 -32.45 -1.85 -17.35
C GLU A 88 -32.76 -3.32 -17.65
N ALA A 89 -31.73 -4.18 -17.83
CA ALA A 89 -31.92 -5.61 -18.04
C ALA A 89 -32.67 -6.27 -16.88
N ILE A 90 -32.31 -5.96 -15.64
CA ILE A 90 -32.96 -6.46 -14.41
C ILE A 90 -34.41 -5.96 -14.32
N THR A 91 -34.63 -4.69 -14.64
CA THR A 91 -35.98 -4.09 -14.59
C THR A 91 -36.92 -4.76 -15.58
N ARG A 92 -36.43 -5.05 -16.79
CA ARG A 92 -37.22 -5.71 -17.87
C ARG A 92 -37.41 -7.19 -17.66
N ALA A 93 -36.43 -7.85 -17.03
CA ALA A 93 -36.49 -9.28 -16.76
C ALA A 93 -35.97 -9.60 -15.35
N PRO A 94 -36.79 -9.37 -14.30
CA PRO A 94 -36.37 -9.56 -12.90
C PRO A 94 -35.94 -11.00 -12.57
N GLY A 95 -36.35 -11.97 -13.38
CA GLY A 95 -36.00 -13.39 -13.22
C GLY A 95 -34.65 -13.81 -13.82
N LEU A 96 -33.92 -12.91 -14.48
CA LEU A 96 -32.59 -13.23 -15.01
C LEU A 96 -31.53 -13.12 -13.90
N LEU A 97 -30.68 -14.15 -13.85
CA LEU A 97 -29.58 -14.23 -12.88
C LEU A 97 -28.36 -13.42 -13.35
N GLU A 98 -27.95 -13.59 -14.61
CA GLU A 98 -26.69 -13.05 -15.15
C GLU A 98 -26.57 -11.52 -14.95
N PRO A 99 -27.57 -10.68 -15.31
CA PRO A 99 -27.42 -9.24 -15.12
C PRO A 99 -27.22 -8.81 -13.66
N ARG A 100 -27.68 -9.65 -12.69
CA ARG A 100 -27.45 -9.35 -11.26
C ARG A 100 -26.05 -9.69 -10.80
N LEU A 101 -25.45 -10.75 -11.36
CA LEU A 101 -24.07 -11.11 -11.11
C LEU A 101 -23.15 -10.04 -11.72
N ASP A 102 -23.37 -9.71 -12.99
CA ASP A 102 -22.57 -8.72 -13.71
C ASP A 102 -22.71 -7.32 -13.09
N LEU A 103 -23.88 -6.96 -12.54
CA LEU A 103 -24.07 -5.72 -11.78
C LEU A 103 -23.29 -5.74 -10.45
N GLY A 104 -23.22 -6.88 -9.79
CA GLY A 104 -22.38 -7.06 -8.60
C GLY A 104 -20.90 -6.86 -8.93
N ASP A 105 -20.44 -7.43 -10.04
CA ASP A 105 -19.07 -7.27 -10.53
C ASP A 105 -18.78 -5.80 -10.91
N ALA A 106 -19.74 -5.09 -11.54
CA ALA A 106 -19.64 -3.67 -11.85
C ALA A 106 -19.44 -2.83 -10.59
N TYR A 107 -20.26 -3.08 -9.56
CA TYR A 107 -20.13 -2.35 -8.29
C TYR A 107 -18.81 -2.62 -7.57
N LEU A 108 -18.29 -3.86 -7.65
CA LEU A 108 -16.96 -4.15 -7.09
C LEU A 108 -15.86 -3.38 -7.80
N ALA A 109 -15.91 -3.35 -9.12
CA ALA A 109 -14.92 -2.63 -9.93
C ALA A 109 -14.97 -1.10 -9.69
N GLU A 110 -16.14 -0.56 -9.33
CA GLU A 110 -16.29 0.85 -8.90
C GLU A 110 -15.94 1.11 -7.43
N GLY A 111 -15.52 0.09 -6.67
CA GLY A 111 -15.25 0.24 -5.24
C GLY A 111 -16.50 0.44 -4.37
N LYS A 112 -17.67 -0.10 -4.80
CA LYS A 112 -18.96 -0.01 -4.10
C LYS A 112 -19.37 -1.38 -3.50
N PRO A 113 -18.68 -1.91 -2.48
CA PRO A 113 -18.89 -3.28 -1.99
C PRO A 113 -20.28 -3.51 -1.40
N ASP A 114 -20.90 -2.50 -0.77
CA ASP A 114 -22.25 -2.64 -0.20
C ASP A 114 -23.31 -2.86 -1.28
N LEU A 115 -23.20 -2.19 -2.43
CA LEU A 115 -24.11 -2.37 -3.55
C LEU A 115 -23.87 -3.73 -4.21
N ALA A 116 -22.62 -4.16 -4.32
CA ALA A 116 -22.27 -5.50 -4.80
C ALA A 116 -22.88 -6.60 -3.90
N LEU A 117 -22.76 -6.46 -2.58
CA LEU A 117 -23.42 -7.35 -1.61
C LEU A 117 -24.93 -7.44 -1.84
N ALA A 118 -25.59 -6.30 -2.08
CA ALA A 118 -27.04 -6.28 -2.33
C ALA A 118 -27.39 -7.01 -3.65
N ALA A 119 -26.61 -6.79 -4.71
CA ALA A 119 -26.79 -7.45 -6.01
C ALA A 119 -26.61 -8.97 -5.91
N TYR A 120 -25.52 -9.45 -5.28
CA TYR A 120 -25.27 -10.90 -5.12
C TYR A 120 -26.26 -11.58 -4.17
N ARG A 121 -26.70 -10.90 -3.08
CA ARG A 121 -27.80 -11.41 -2.24
C ARG A 121 -29.10 -11.57 -3.04
N GLY A 122 -29.40 -10.60 -3.91
CA GLY A 122 -30.53 -10.69 -4.84
C GLY A 122 -30.39 -11.85 -5.81
N ALA A 123 -29.20 -12.07 -6.36
CA ALA A 123 -28.87 -13.20 -7.22
C ALA A 123 -28.99 -14.56 -6.49
N SER A 124 -28.46 -14.66 -5.27
CA SER A 124 -28.55 -15.89 -4.44
C SER A 124 -30.01 -16.26 -4.10
N LYS A 125 -30.85 -15.26 -3.78
CA LYS A 125 -32.28 -15.48 -3.54
C LYS A 125 -33.02 -15.96 -4.79
N LEU A 126 -32.64 -15.42 -5.96
CA LEU A 126 -33.26 -15.77 -7.23
C LEU A 126 -32.89 -17.20 -7.68
N ALA A 127 -31.64 -17.58 -7.49
CA ALA A 127 -31.10 -18.88 -7.90
C ALA A 127 -30.35 -19.56 -6.73
N PRO A 128 -31.06 -20.14 -5.73
CA PRO A 128 -30.44 -20.72 -4.55
C PRO A 128 -29.51 -21.90 -4.83
N HIS A 129 -29.64 -22.56 -6.00
CA HIS A 129 -28.82 -23.69 -6.40
C HIS A 129 -27.61 -23.31 -7.27
N ASP A 130 -27.52 -22.05 -7.67
CA ASP A 130 -26.33 -21.52 -8.36
C ASP A 130 -25.27 -21.16 -7.31
N VAL A 131 -24.06 -21.65 -7.52
CA VAL A 131 -22.98 -21.47 -6.55
C VAL A 131 -22.31 -20.10 -6.68
N ARG A 132 -22.36 -19.46 -7.86
CA ARG A 132 -21.64 -18.21 -8.18
C ARG A 132 -21.97 -17.06 -7.25
N PRO A 133 -23.26 -16.74 -6.98
CA PRO A 133 -23.59 -15.67 -6.04
C PRO A 133 -23.04 -15.92 -4.63
N ASN A 134 -23.08 -17.18 -4.17
CA ASN A 134 -22.62 -17.52 -2.83
C ASN A 134 -21.10 -17.51 -2.71
N ILE A 135 -20.37 -17.85 -3.79
CA ILE A 135 -18.91 -17.69 -3.85
C ILE A 135 -18.55 -16.19 -3.79
N ALA A 136 -19.23 -15.33 -4.57
CA ALA A 136 -19.01 -13.90 -4.56
C ALA A 136 -19.30 -13.29 -3.19
N LEU A 137 -20.42 -13.67 -2.55
CA LEU A 137 -20.76 -13.25 -1.19
C LEU A 137 -19.72 -13.67 -0.17
N ALA A 138 -19.24 -14.92 -0.22
CA ALA A 138 -18.22 -15.40 0.71
C ALA A 138 -16.92 -14.56 0.56
N LYS A 139 -16.45 -14.35 -0.65
CA LYS A 139 -15.27 -13.52 -0.91
C LYS A 139 -15.41 -12.08 -0.38
N LEU A 140 -16.59 -11.47 -0.59
CA LEU A 140 -16.86 -10.11 -0.10
C LEU A 140 -16.89 -10.03 1.42
N TYR A 141 -17.52 -11.01 2.09
CA TYR A 141 -17.54 -11.06 3.54
C TYR A 141 -16.15 -11.31 4.12
N LEU A 142 -15.33 -12.15 3.46
CA LEU A 142 -13.93 -12.32 3.86
C LEU A 142 -13.16 -11.00 3.77
N ALA A 143 -13.29 -10.27 2.64
CA ALA A 143 -12.64 -8.98 2.46
C ALA A 143 -13.08 -7.92 3.49
N ALA A 144 -14.33 -8.01 3.97
CA ALA A 144 -14.86 -7.17 5.04
C ALA A 144 -14.49 -7.65 6.47
N GLY A 145 -13.76 -8.77 6.62
CA GLY A 145 -13.46 -9.37 7.91
C GLY A 145 -14.66 -10.04 8.60
N GLU A 146 -15.78 -10.22 7.88
CA GLU A 146 -17.00 -10.83 8.40
C GLU A 146 -16.99 -12.36 8.24
N PHE A 147 -15.99 -13.02 8.80
CA PHE A 147 -15.66 -14.43 8.59
C PHE A 147 -16.85 -15.39 8.81
N ALA A 148 -17.68 -15.16 9.83
CA ALA A 148 -18.83 -16.00 10.11
C ALA A 148 -19.89 -15.93 8.98
N LYS A 149 -20.13 -14.75 8.41
CA LYS A 149 -21.06 -14.57 7.28
C LYS A 149 -20.49 -15.16 5.99
N SER A 150 -19.18 -15.09 5.80
CA SER A 150 -18.49 -15.74 4.68
C SER A 150 -18.71 -17.25 4.74
N ILE A 151 -18.49 -17.89 5.88
CA ILE A 151 -18.72 -19.32 6.08
C ILE A 151 -20.21 -19.68 5.88
N GLU A 152 -21.14 -18.83 6.35
CA GLU A 152 -22.58 -19.04 6.13
C GLU A 152 -22.91 -19.02 4.65
N ALA A 153 -22.41 -18.04 3.89
CA ALA A 153 -22.61 -17.99 2.44
C ALA A 153 -22.02 -19.21 1.74
N ALA A 154 -20.82 -19.63 2.12
CA ALA A 154 -20.18 -20.85 1.63
C ALA A 154 -20.95 -22.12 2.02
N GLY A 155 -21.62 -22.13 3.18
CA GLY A 155 -22.45 -23.22 3.68
C GLY A 155 -23.66 -23.52 2.79
N ASN A 156 -24.15 -22.54 2.04
CA ASN A 156 -25.21 -22.73 1.05
C ASN A 156 -24.74 -23.48 -0.21
N ILE A 157 -23.43 -23.73 -0.35
CA ILE A 157 -22.84 -24.46 -1.47
C ILE A 157 -22.66 -25.93 -1.07
N PRO A 158 -23.28 -26.88 -1.77
CA PRO A 158 -23.06 -28.29 -1.53
C PRO A 158 -21.57 -28.67 -1.61
N THR A 159 -21.07 -29.49 -0.69
CA THR A 159 -19.64 -29.82 -0.59
C THR A 159 -19.06 -30.34 -1.92
N GLN A 160 -19.84 -31.11 -2.68
CA GLN A 160 -19.42 -31.64 -4.00
C GLN A 160 -19.28 -30.57 -5.09
N LYS A 161 -19.87 -29.37 -4.86
CA LYS A 161 -19.80 -28.22 -5.76
C LYS A 161 -18.85 -27.14 -5.29
N ARG A 162 -18.15 -27.36 -4.19
CA ARG A 162 -17.10 -26.43 -3.71
C ARG A 162 -15.94 -26.50 -4.68
N THR A 163 -15.68 -25.37 -5.30
CA THR A 163 -14.60 -25.22 -6.29
C THR A 163 -13.31 -24.81 -5.61
N ALA A 164 -12.20 -24.97 -6.34
CA ALA A 164 -10.90 -24.45 -5.95
C ALA A 164 -10.93 -22.96 -5.52
N GLN A 165 -11.81 -22.16 -6.11
CA GLN A 165 -11.99 -20.74 -5.79
C GLN A 165 -12.57 -20.47 -4.38
N LEU A 166 -13.24 -21.43 -3.76
CA LEU A 166 -13.87 -21.28 -2.46
C LEU A 166 -12.97 -21.77 -1.31
N LEU A 167 -12.09 -22.74 -1.55
CA LEU A 167 -11.26 -23.35 -0.51
C LEU A 167 -10.31 -22.33 0.16
N PRO A 168 -9.63 -21.43 -0.60
CA PRO A 168 -8.82 -20.38 0.00
C PRO A 168 -9.63 -19.44 0.89
N THR A 169 -10.86 -19.07 0.45
CA THR A 169 -11.76 -18.22 1.22
C THR A 169 -12.13 -18.87 2.56
N LEU A 170 -12.55 -20.13 2.55
CA LEU A 170 -12.90 -20.87 3.77
C LEU A 170 -11.69 -21.07 4.70
N ALA A 171 -10.51 -21.36 4.15
CA ALA A 171 -9.30 -21.49 4.96
C ALA A 171 -8.95 -20.16 5.65
N ALA A 172 -9.04 -19.04 4.92
CA ALA A 172 -8.82 -17.70 5.47
C ALA A 172 -9.85 -17.37 6.57
N ASP A 173 -11.14 -17.67 6.34
CA ASP A 173 -12.22 -17.45 7.31
C ASP A 173 -11.97 -18.21 8.62
N TYR A 174 -11.61 -19.49 8.52
CA TYR A 174 -11.31 -20.29 9.70
C TYR A 174 -10.08 -19.81 10.46
N PHE A 175 -9.05 -19.33 9.78
CA PHE A 175 -7.92 -18.67 10.46
C PHE A 175 -8.35 -17.38 11.14
N GLY A 176 -9.14 -16.54 10.46
CA GLY A 176 -9.68 -15.29 11.03
C GLY A 176 -10.53 -15.53 12.30
N LEU A 177 -11.20 -16.68 12.38
CA LEU A 177 -11.96 -17.11 13.59
C LEU A 177 -11.11 -17.84 14.64
N GLY A 178 -9.79 -17.99 14.43
CA GLY A 178 -8.92 -18.74 15.34
C GLY A 178 -9.22 -20.24 15.38
N GLN A 179 -9.69 -20.84 14.27
CA GLN A 179 -10.04 -22.27 14.13
C GLN A 179 -9.07 -22.99 13.15
N PRO A 180 -7.76 -23.09 13.46
CA PRO A 180 -6.75 -23.62 12.55
C PRO A 180 -6.96 -25.08 12.14
N GLU A 181 -7.61 -25.88 12.98
CA GLU A 181 -7.91 -27.28 12.66
C GLU A 181 -8.90 -27.38 11.47
N LYS A 182 -9.90 -26.49 11.42
CA LYS A 182 -10.84 -26.44 10.31
C LYS A 182 -10.19 -25.87 9.07
N ALA A 183 -9.36 -24.82 9.22
CA ALA A 183 -8.57 -24.28 8.11
C ALA A 183 -7.70 -25.36 7.46
N SER A 184 -7.07 -26.23 8.28
CA SER A 184 -6.24 -27.34 7.78
C SER A 184 -6.99 -28.32 6.88
N VAL A 185 -8.29 -28.53 7.11
CA VAL A 185 -9.13 -29.41 6.27
C VAL A 185 -9.28 -28.79 4.86
N GLU A 186 -9.58 -27.49 4.79
CA GLU A 186 -9.71 -26.79 3.50
C GLU A 186 -8.36 -26.71 2.76
N ILE A 187 -7.27 -26.47 3.49
CA ILE A 187 -5.90 -26.49 2.94
C ILE A 187 -5.55 -27.88 2.36
N GLN A 188 -5.92 -28.95 3.03
CA GLN A 188 -5.70 -30.31 2.47
C GLN A 188 -6.48 -30.49 1.17
N GLY A 189 -7.70 -29.96 1.08
CA GLY A 189 -8.47 -29.92 -0.17
C GLY A 189 -7.74 -29.14 -1.26
N MET A 190 -7.19 -27.96 -0.94
CA MET A 190 -6.37 -27.17 -1.85
C MET A 190 -5.14 -27.94 -2.35
N LEU A 191 -4.41 -28.58 -1.44
CA LEU A 191 -3.22 -29.35 -1.78
C LEU A 191 -3.50 -30.57 -2.65
N GLN A 192 -4.71 -31.16 -2.60
CA GLN A 192 -5.14 -32.20 -3.52
C GLN A 192 -5.42 -31.66 -4.94
N LEU A 193 -5.82 -30.38 -5.04
CA LEU A 193 -6.09 -29.71 -6.32
C LEU A 193 -4.85 -29.03 -6.89
N SER A 194 -3.80 -28.84 -6.10
CA SER A 194 -2.61 -28.05 -6.46
C SER A 194 -1.83 -28.57 -7.69
N GLU A 195 -1.95 -29.85 -8.01
CA GLU A 195 -1.39 -30.38 -9.27
C GLU A 195 -2.07 -29.81 -10.52
N LYS A 196 -3.36 -29.43 -10.41
CA LYS A 196 -4.15 -28.86 -11.50
C LYS A 196 -4.23 -27.34 -11.42
N GLU A 197 -4.15 -26.79 -10.22
CA GLU A 197 -4.26 -25.36 -9.90
C GLU A 197 -3.12 -24.96 -8.94
N PRO A 198 -1.89 -24.79 -9.45
CA PRO A 198 -0.69 -24.60 -8.63
C PRO A 198 -0.67 -23.26 -7.89
N ASP A 199 -1.49 -22.31 -8.29
CA ASP A 199 -1.51 -20.96 -7.71
C ASP A 199 -2.37 -20.83 -6.44
N LEU A 200 -3.18 -21.82 -6.08
CA LEU A 200 -4.10 -21.73 -4.92
C LEU A 200 -3.38 -21.47 -3.59
N VAL A 201 -2.25 -22.13 -3.36
CA VAL A 201 -1.48 -21.95 -2.13
C VAL A 201 -0.78 -20.60 -2.10
N PRO A 202 -0.03 -20.21 -3.17
CA PRO A 202 0.54 -18.87 -3.26
C PRO A 202 -0.48 -17.75 -3.07
N GLU A 203 -1.64 -17.80 -3.74
CA GLU A 203 -2.70 -16.78 -3.61
C GLU A 203 -3.18 -16.62 -2.16
N LEU A 204 -3.36 -17.73 -1.42
CA LEU A 204 -3.75 -17.66 -0.03
C LEU A 204 -2.61 -17.13 0.87
N VAL A 205 -1.35 -17.47 0.58
CA VAL A 205 -0.21 -16.89 1.31
C VAL A 205 -0.14 -15.38 1.07
N GLU A 206 -0.26 -14.93 -0.17
CA GLU A 206 -0.29 -13.51 -0.53
C GLU A 206 -1.43 -12.77 0.17
N PHE A 207 -2.61 -13.40 0.27
CA PHE A 207 -3.73 -12.85 1.04
C PHE A 207 -3.34 -12.61 2.50
N PHE A 208 -2.72 -13.59 3.18
CA PHE A 208 -2.28 -13.42 4.57
C PHE A 208 -1.18 -12.37 4.70
N LEU A 209 -0.23 -12.32 3.75
CA LEU A 209 0.83 -11.30 3.74
C LEU A 209 0.24 -9.88 3.59
N ALA A 210 -0.74 -9.69 2.70
CA ALA A 210 -1.42 -8.42 2.52
C ALA A 210 -2.16 -7.95 3.78
N HIS A 211 -2.72 -8.90 4.55
CA HIS A 211 -3.39 -8.61 5.82
C HIS A 211 -2.46 -8.66 7.04
N LYS A 212 -1.14 -8.75 6.82
CA LYS A 212 -0.12 -8.86 7.89
C LYS A 212 -0.34 -10.03 8.87
N ASP A 213 -1.09 -11.06 8.44
CA ASP A 213 -1.27 -12.29 9.21
C ASP A 213 -0.16 -13.31 8.91
N PHE A 214 1.05 -12.97 9.33
CA PHE A 214 2.25 -13.76 9.08
C PHE A 214 2.22 -15.13 9.77
N LYS A 215 1.44 -15.28 10.86
CA LYS A 215 1.30 -16.57 11.55
C LYS A 215 0.50 -17.57 10.72
N SER A 216 -0.61 -17.15 10.15
CA SER A 216 -1.43 -17.97 9.25
C SER A 216 -0.67 -18.31 7.98
N ALA A 217 0.06 -17.33 7.40
CA ALA A 217 0.95 -17.57 6.27
C ALA A 217 2.01 -18.64 6.59
N GLN A 218 2.68 -18.56 7.74
CA GLN A 218 3.67 -19.55 8.17
C GLN A 218 3.06 -20.96 8.34
N GLN A 219 1.88 -21.06 8.96
CA GLN A 219 1.20 -22.35 9.14
C GLN A 219 0.82 -22.98 7.79
N LEU A 220 0.29 -22.17 6.86
CA LEU A 220 -0.03 -22.63 5.51
C LEU A 220 1.21 -23.15 4.79
N LEU A 221 2.31 -22.38 4.81
CA LEU A 221 3.58 -22.79 4.20
C LEU A 221 4.13 -24.09 4.79
N LEU A 222 4.07 -24.29 6.10
CA LEU A 222 4.49 -25.52 6.76
C LEU A 222 3.64 -26.73 6.33
N LEU A 223 2.33 -26.56 6.14
CA LEU A 223 1.44 -27.60 5.66
C LEU A 223 1.65 -27.94 4.17
N ALA A 224 2.04 -26.94 3.39
CA ALA A 224 2.26 -27.10 1.95
C ALA A 224 3.62 -27.75 1.58
N GLN A 225 4.68 -27.47 2.35
CA GLN A 225 6.05 -27.91 2.05
C GLN A 225 6.20 -29.41 1.72
N PRO A 226 5.55 -30.37 2.38
CA PRO A 226 5.75 -31.79 2.08
C PRO A 226 5.15 -32.27 0.75
N LYS A 227 4.30 -31.47 0.10
CA LYS A 227 3.44 -31.91 -1.00
C LYS A 227 3.66 -31.15 -2.32
N GLN A 228 4.38 -30.04 -2.27
CA GLN A 228 4.64 -29.24 -3.48
C GLN A 228 6.14 -29.10 -3.77
N PRO A 229 6.56 -29.15 -5.05
CA PRO A 229 7.88 -28.67 -5.41
C PRO A 229 7.99 -27.19 -5.00
N VAL A 230 9.08 -26.85 -4.32
CA VAL A 230 9.31 -25.49 -3.82
C VAL A 230 9.57 -24.57 -5.02
N SER A 231 8.54 -23.87 -5.46
CA SER A 231 8.67 -22.84 -6.51
C SER A 231 9.38 -21.60 -5.95
N ASP A 232 10.06 -20.85 -6.81
CA ASP A 232 10.68 -19.58 -6.39
C ASP A 232 9.65 -18.61 -5.82
N ARG A 233 8.38 -18.61 -6.31
CA ARG A 233 7.28 -17.83 -5.75
C ARG A 233 7.02 -18.17 -4.29
N LEU A 234 6.85 -19.46 -3.95
CA LEU A 234 6.63 -19.90 -2.57
C LEU A 234 7.84 -19.63 -1.66
N LEU A 235 9.06 -19.66 -2.19
CA LEU A 235 10.25 -19.27 -1.44
C LEU A 235 10.27 -17.77 -1.15
N VAL A 236 9.88 -16.93 -2.10
CA VAL A 236 9.70 -15.47 -1.89
C VAL A 236 8.65 -15.22 -0.82
N ASP A 237 7.49 -15.86 -0.92
CA ASP A 237 6.40 -15.73 0.05
C ASP A 237 6.83 -16.20 1.45
N SER A 238 7.60 -17.28 1.51
CA SER A 238 8.19 -17.76 2.77
C SER A 238 9.21 -16.78 3.36
N ALA A 239 10.02 -16.12 2.51
CA ALA A 239 10.94 -15.08 2.97
C ALA A 239 10.18 -13.85 3.49
N LEU A 240 9.15 -13.38 2.78
CA LEU A 240 8.31 -12.27 3.23
C LEU A 240 7.55 -12.60 4.53
N THR A 241 7.12 -13.85 4.68
CA THR A 241 6.50 -14.34 5.93
C THR A 241 7.49 -14.27 7.09
N ASP A 242 8.72 -14.77 6.89
CA ASP A 242 9.76 -14.71 7.93
C ASP A 242 10.12 -13.26 8.28
N ALA A 243 10.21 -12.38 7.28
CA ALA A 243 10.46 -10.95 7.50
C ALA A 243 9.34 -10.31 8.35
N GLY A 244 8.08 -10.62 8.04
CA GLY A 244 6.94 -10.15 8.82
C GLY A 244 6.90 -10.68 10.26
N LEU A 245 7.53 -11.83 10.52
CA LEU A 245 7.73 -12.40 11.85
C LEU A 245 9.00 -11.87 12.55
N GLY A 246 9.72 -10.93 11.95
CA GLY A 246 10.96 -10.37 12.48
C GLY A 246 12.20 -11.23 12.27
N LYS A 247 12.12 -12.32 11.47
CA LYS A 247 13.23 -13.23 11.16
C LYS A 247 13.97 -12.76 9.89
N LEU A 248 14.55 -11.55 9.97
CA LEU A 248 15.10 -10.88 8.79
C LEU A 248 16.28 -11.64 8.17
N ASP A 249 17.14 -12.24 9.00
CA ASP A 249 18.32 -13.00 8.51
C ASP A 249 17.91 -14.28 7.76
N GLU A 250 16.87 -14.98 8.22
CA GLU A 250 16.31 -16.15 7.54
C GLU A 250 15.67 -15.77 6.21
N ALA A 251 14.94 -14.66 6.20
CA ALA A 251 14.34 -14.11 4.99
C ALA A 251 15.40 -13.77 3.95
N GLN A 252 16.44 -13.06 4.35
CA GLN A 252 17.56 -12.69 3.49
C GLN A 252 18.24 -13.93 2.87
N LYS A 253 18.59 -14.94 3.68
CA LYS A 253 19.22 -16.18 3.18
C LYS A 253 18.37 -16.89 2.13
N LYS A 254 17.04 -16.95 2.32
CA LYS A 254 16.14 -17.53 1.32
C LYS A 254 16.19 -16.75 0.00
N LEU A 255 16.13 -15.42 0.07
CA LEU A 255 16.17 -14.56 -1.13
C LEU A 255 17.52 -14.64 -1.84
N GLU A 256 18.64 -14.65 -1.12
CA GLU A 256 19.97 -14.86 -1.67
C GLU A 256 20.05 -16.21 -2.41
N SER A 257 19.45 -17.27 -1.86
CA SER A 257 19.44 -18.59 -2.51
C SER A 257 18.66 -18.58 -3.83
N ILE A 258 17.60 -17.78 -3.95
CA ILE A 258 16.84 -17.61 -5.18
C ILE A 258 17.67 -16.79 -6.18
N LEU A 259 18.21 -15.65 -5.75
CA LEU A 259 18.96 -14.73 -6.60
C LEU A 259 20.29 -15.32 -7.10
N ALA A 260 20.88 -16.29 -6.36
CA ALA A 260 22.03 -17.05 -6.83
C ALA A 260 21.69 -17.97 -8.01
N ARG A 261 20.45 -18.49 -8.10
CA ARG A 261 19.98 -19.36 -9.20
C ARG A 261 19.35 -18.55 -10.33
N THR A 262 18.56 -17.55 -9.97
CA THR A 262 17.77 -16.70 -10.88
C THR A 262 18.01 -15.24 -10.54
N PRO A 263 19.15 -14.64 -11.00
CA PRO A 263 19.55 -13.28 -10.64
C PRO A 263 18.54 -12.19 -11.04
N GLU A 264 17.69 -12.47 -12.03
CA GLU A 264 16.67 -11.55 -12.57
C GLU A 264 15.26 -11.89 -12.05
N SER A 265 15.14 -12.67 -10.97
CA SER A 265 13.84 -12.93 -10.35
C SER A 265 13.26 -11.64 -9.77
N LEU A 266 12.31 -11.02 -10.48
CA LEU A 266 11.70 -9.75 -10.11
C LEU A 266 11.08 -9.81 -8.70
N GLY A 267 10.34 -10.89 -8.40
CA GLY A 267 9.73 -11.09 -7.09
C GLY A 267 10.76 -11.16 -5.96
N ALA A 268 11.88 -11.89 -6.19
CA ALA A 268 12.96 -12.00 -5.21
C ALA A 268 13.71 -10.69 -5.01
N LEU A 269 13.95 -9.92 -6.07
CA LEU A 269 14.58 -8.59 -5.98
C LEU A 269 13.73 -7.60 -5.20
N VAL A 270 12.42 -7.53 -5.49
CA VAL A 270 11.49 -6.67 -4.74
C VAL A 270 11.42 -7.08 -3.27
N ALA A 271 11.34 -8.38 -3.00
CA ALA A 271 11.33 -8.89 -1.63
C ALA A 271 12.66 -8.59 -0.89
N ALA A 272 13.82 -8.75 -1.58
CA ALA A 272 15.13 -8.43 -1.02
C ALA A 272 15.24 -6.94 -0.66
N GLY A 273 14.77 -6.05 -1.54
CA GLY A 273 14.71 -4.61 -1.24
C GLY A 273 13.85 -4.30 -0.01
N LYS A 274 12.68 -4.95 0.12
CA LYS A 274 11.81 -4.79 1.30
C LYS A 274 12.47 -5.30 2.58
N VAL A 275 13.14 -6.46 2.54
CA VAL A 275 13.83 -7.04 3.71
C VAL A 275 15.01 -6.17 4.12
N ALA A 276 15.84 -5.73 3.16
CA ALA A 276 16.96 -4.83 3.43
C ALA A 276 16.50 -3.49 4.03
N SER A 277 15.37 -2.94 3.55
CA SER A 277 14.77 -1.73 4.12
C SER A 277 14.35 -1.95 5.59
N GLN A 278 13.80 -3.10 5.93
CA GLN A 278 13.46 -3.45 7.33
C GLN A 278 14.70 -3.62 8.22
N GLN A 279 15.81 -4.07 7.63
CA GLN A 279 17.11 -4.16 8.30
C GLN A 279 17.82 -2.80 8.42
N LEU A 280 17.24 -1.74 7.83
CA LEU A 280 17.86 -0.42 7.67
C LEU A 280 19.15 -0.44 6.83
N ASP A 281 19.34 -1.49 6.04
CA ASP A 281 20.44 -1.57 5.05
C ASP A 281 19.98 -0.91 3.75
N TRP A 282 20.04 0.41 3.75
CA TRP A 282 19.57 1.22 2.64
C TRP A 282 20.40 1.01 1.36
N ALA A 283 21.70 0.67 1.51
CA ALA A 283 22.55 0.39 0.36
C ALA A 283 22.10 -0.88 -0.37
N ALA A 284 21.87 -1.97 0.37
CA ALA A 284 21.35 -3.21 -0.18
C ALA A 284 19.93 -3.04 -0.73
N ALA A 285 19.08 -2.22 -0.07
CA ALA A 285 17.73 -1.92 -0.54
C ALA A 285 17.77 -1.18 -1.89
N VAL A 286 18.62 -0.15 -2.04
CA VAL A 286 18.81 0.59 -3.30
C VAL A 286 19.32 -0.35 -4.40
N GLU A 287 20.28 -1.22 -4.13
CA GLU A 287 20.79 -2.18 -5.11
C GLU A 287 19.66 -3.10 -5.61
N ALA A 288 18.91 -3.72 -4.69
CA ALA A 288 17.87 -4.67 -5.03
C ALA A 288 16.74 -4.02 -5.83
N PHE A 289 16.23 -2.86 -5.38
CA PHE A 289 15.18 -2.13 -6.09
C PHE A 289 15.67 -1.55 -7.43
N SER A 290 16.93 -1.11 -7.54
CA SER A 290 17.49 -0.65 -8.82
C SER A 290 17.54 -1.76 -9.86
N ARG A 291 17.93 -2.96 -9.46
CA ARG A 291 17.90 -4.14 -10.35
C ARG A 291 16.47 -4.51 -10.72
N ALA A 292 15.52 -4.42 -9.78
CA ALA A 292 14.11 -4.64 -10.06
C ALA A 292 13.57 -3.59 -11.06
N ALA A 293 13.95 -2.32 -10.92
CA ALA A 293 13.55 -1.24 -11.82
C ALA A 293 14.13 -1.40 -13.24
N GLN A 294 15.31 -2.02 -13.41
CA GLN A 294 15.84 -2.34 -14.74
C GLN A 294 14.97 -3.37 -15.48
N ILE A 295 14.36 -4.31 -14.75
CA ILE A 295 13.48 -5.34 -15.31
C ILE A 295 12.08 -4.79 -15.56
N ALA A 296 11.55 -3.98 -14.64
CA ALA A 296 10.20 -3.43 -14.68
C ALA A 296 10.21 -1.93 -14.30
N PRO A 297 10.65 -1.03 -15.20
CA PRO A 297 10.96 0.36 -14.85
C PRO A 297 9.75 1.21 -14.45
N LYS A 298 8.54 0.89 -14.92
CA LYS A 298 7.32 1.67 -14.64
C LYS A 298 6.37 1.00 -13.65
N ARG A 299 6.89 0.18 -12.75
CA ARG A 299 6.08 -0.42 -11.69
C ARG A 299 6.06 0.48 -10.46
N PRO A 300 4.87 0.98 -10.05
CA PRO A 300 4.75 1.94 -8.95
C PRO A 300 5.33 1.44 -7.62
N ASP A 301 5.12 0.16 -7.29
CA ASP A 301 5.64 -0.43 -6.05
C ASP A 301 7.19 -0.50 -6.01
N ILE A 302 7.84 -0.67 -7.16
CA ILE A 302 9.29 -0.67 -7.28
C ILE A 302 9.83 0.76 -7.20
N LEU A 303 9.21 1.71 -7.91
CA LEU A 303 9.60 3.13 -7.86
C LEU A 303 9.44 3.69 -6.44
N TYR A 304 8.37 3.36 -5.76
CA TYR A 304 8.17 3.73 -4.36
C TYR A 304 9.26 3.16 -3.44
N GLY A 305 9.56 1.86 -3.58
CA GLY A 305 10.62 1.20 -2.81
C GLY A 305 12.00 1.78 -3.08
N LEU A 306 12.31 2.05 -4.36
CA LEU A 306 13.59 2.64 -4.77
C LEU A 306 13.74 4.07 -4.25
N ALA A 307 12.75 4.93 -4.49
CA ALA A 307 12.78 6.33 -4.04
C ALA A 307 12.89 6.41 -2.50
N SER A 308 12.13 5.58 -1.77
CA SER A 308 12.25 5.48 -0.31
C SER A 308 13.63 5.05 0.14
N ALA A 309 14.19 3.99 -0.45
CA ALA A 309 15.53 3.50 -0.10
C ALA A 309 16.61 4.56 -0.40
N GLN A 310 16.54 5.23 -1.55
CA GLN A 310 17.44 6.30 -1.95
C GLN A 310 17.36 7.50 -1.00
N LEU A 311 16.16 7.88 -0.58
CA LEU A 311 15.95 8.96 0.38
C LEU A 311 16.72 8.69 1.68
N TYR A 312 16.55 7.50 2.26
CA TYR A 312 17.25 7.12 3.50
C TYR A 312 18.73 6.79 3.29
N ALA A 313 19.15 6.44 2.08
CA ALA A 313 20.55 6.34 1.68
C ALA A 313 21.20 7.73 1.41
N ASN A 314 20.46 8.82 1.62
CA ASN A 314 20.87 10.20 1.33
C ASN A 314 21.23 10.46 -0.15
N GLN A 315 20.60 9.73 -1.07
CA GLN A 315 20.69 9.90 -2.53
C GLN A 315 19.52 10.77 -3.01
N LEU A 316 19.47 12.02 -2.54
CA LEU A 316 18.28 12.86 -2.60
C LEU A 316 17.82 13.19 -4.02
N GLU A 317 18.75 13.49 -4.95
CA GLU A 317 18.44 13.77 -6.35
C GLU A 317 17.83 12.56 -7.05
N ALA A 318 18.38 11.37 -6.79
CA ALA A 318 17.85 10.13 -7.35
C ALA A 318 16.47 9.79 -6.74
N ALA A 319 16.29 10.00 -5.44
CA ALA A 319 15.01 9.82 -4.75
C ALA A 319 13.94 10.76 -5.33
N HIS A 320 14.29 12.04 -5.53
CA HIS A 320 13.41 13.04 -6.16
C HIS A 320 12.96 12.58 -7.55
N HIS A 321 13.92 12.20 -8.41
CA HIS A 321 13.62 11.75 -9.78
C HIS A 321 12.66 10.55 -9.81
N ASN A 322 12.92 9.50 -9.03
CA ASN A 322 12.06 8.32 -8.99
C ASN A 322 10.69 8.61 -8.35
N ALA A 323 10.62 9.54 -7.39
CA ALA A 323 9.35 10.00 -6.81
C ALA A 323 8.53 10.82 -7.82
N GLU A 324 9.17 11.64 -8.68
CA GLU A 324 8.50 12.32 -9.79
C GLU A 324 7.93 11.34 -10.82
N GLU A 325 8.69 10.30 -11.20
CA GLU A 325 8.19 9.25 -12.09
C GLU A 325 6.99 8.52 -11.48
N LEU A 326 7.04 8.20 -10.19
CA LEU A 326 5.91 7.58 -9.48
C LEU A 326 4.70 8.51 -9.48
N HIS A 327 4.89 9.79 -9.15
CA HIS A 327 3.81 10.79 -9.14
C HIS A 327 3.17 11.00 -10.51
N ALA A 328 3.97 10.92 -11.59
CA ALA A 328 3.45 11.00 -12.96
C ALA A 328 2.59 9.78 -13.34
N LEU A 329 2.87 8.59 -12.79
CA LEU A 329 2.08 7.38 -13.00
C LEU A 329 0.81 7.36 -12.15
N GLU A 330 0.89 7.81 -10.91
CA GLU A 330 -0.18 7.80 -9.91
C GLU A 330 -0.31 9.19 -9.26
N PRO A 331 -0.89 10.20 -9.96
CA PRO A 331 -0.93 11.59 -9.47
C PRO A 331 -1.75 11.78 -8.19
N ASP A 332 -2.74 10.93 -7.96
CA ASP A 332 -3.62 10.99 -6.78
C ASP A 332 -3.05 10.21 -5.58
N ASP A 333 -1.92 9.51 -5.75
CA ASP A 333 -1.27 8.77 -4.67
C ASP A 333 -0.40 9.68 -3.82
N LEU A 334 -0.86 9.97 -2.61
CA LEU A 334 -0.15 10.83 -1.66
C LEU A 334 1.22 10.28 -1.23
N ARG A 335 1.49 8.98 -1.43
CA ARG A 335 2.80 8.39 -1.10
C ARG A 335 3.91 9.02 -1.95
N SER A 336 3.66 9.28 -3.23
CA SER A 336 4.62 9.97 -4.10
C SER A 336 4.86 11.41 -3.66
N THR A 337 3.78 12.15 -3.32
CA THR A 337 3.84 13.52 -2.80
C THR A 337 4.61 13.60 -1.49
N TYR A 338 4.44 12.62 -0.62
CA TYR A 338 5.19 12.49 0.64
C TYR A 338 6.69 12.33 0.40
N LEU A 339 7.09 11.44 -0.52
CA LEU A 339 8.50 11.24 -0.88
C LEU A 339 9.10 12.49 -1.53
N LEU A 340 8.33 13.17 -2.40
CA LEU A 340 8.74 14.44 -3.00
C LEU A 340 9.00 15.50 -1.94
N ALA A 341 8.08 15.67 -0.97
CA ALA A 341 8.27 16.63 0.12
C ALA A 341 9.58 16.39 0.88
N LEU A 342 9.87 15.14 1.24
CA LEU A 342 11.10 14.78 1.96
C LEU A 342 12.35 14.98 1.10
N ALA A 343 12.32 14.58 -0.17
CA ALA A 343 13.47 14.68 -1.07
C ALA A 343 13.86 16.15 -1.33
N VAL A 344 12.88 16.99 -1.71
CA VAL A 344 13.14 18.42 -1.99
C VAL A 344 13.46 19.20 -0.71
N PHE A 345 12.90 18.82 0.44
CA PHE A 345 13.31 19.37 1.73
C PHE A 345 14.79 19.07 2.01
N GLY A 346 15.23 17.82 1.81
CA GLY A 346 16.63 17.44 1.95
C GLY A 346 17.57 18.18 0.98
N LEU A 347 17.08 18.50 -0.23
CA LEU A 347 17.78 19.32 -1.23
C LEU A 347 17.78 20.83 -0.91
N LYS A 348 17.10 21.25 0.16
CA LYS A 348 16.90 22.65 0.57
C LYS A 348 16.11 23.48 -0.46
N ASP A 349 15.25 22.83 -1.22
CA ASP A 349 14.31 23.52 -2.10
C ASP A 349 13.00 23.76 -1.34
N TRP A 350 12.95 24.91 -0.63
CA TRP A 350 11.94 25.18 0.39
C TRP A 350 10.53 25.36 -0.14
N ASP A 351 10.37 26.02 -1.30
CA ASP A 351 9.04 26.33 -1.85
C ASP A 351 8.31 25.05 -2.32
N PRO A 352 8.92 24.16 -3.12
CA PRO A 352 8.33 22.87 -3.42
C PRO A 352 8.12 22.00 -2.17
N ALA A 353 9.08 21.98 -1.23
CA ALA A 353 8.94 21.22 0.01
C ALA A 353 7.68 21.63 0.79
N LYS A 354 7.49 22.95 0.93
CA LYS A 354 6.29 23.50 1.57
C LYS A 354 5.03 23.10 0.85
N SER A 355 5.00 23.26 -0.50
CA SER A 355 3.83 22.94 -1.31
C SER A 355 3.42 21.46 -1.19
N TYR A 356 4.40 20.54 -1.30
CA TYR A 356 4.11 19.10 -1.18
C TYR A 356 3.69 18.73 0.26
N ALA A 357 4.33 19.29 1.28
CA ALA A 357 3.95 19.06 2.68
C ALA A 357 2.52 19.54 2.96
N GLU A 358 2.12 20.71 2.46
CA GLU A 358 0.76 21.24 2.57
C GLU A 358 -0.27 20.35 1.86
N GLN A 359 0.07 19.76 0.71
CA GLN A 359 -0.80 18.81 0.00
C GLN A 359 -1.03 17.54 0.83
N VAL A 360 0.01 16.97 1.43
CA VAL A 360 -0.14 15.80 2.32
C VAL A 360 -0.98 16.17 3.54
N LEU A 361 -0.75 17.34 4.16
CA LEU A 361 -1.49 17.79 5.34
C LEU A 361 -2.96 18.15 5.04
N ALA A 362 -3.32 18.41 3.79
CA ALA A 362 -4.71 18.60 3.41
C ALA A 362 -5.54 17.31 3.61
N ALA A 363 -4.93 16.13 3.42
CA ALA A 363 -5.56 14.83 3.65
C ALA A 363 -5.27 14.29 5.06
N HIS A 364 -4.06 14.53 5.58
CA HIS A 364 -3.56 14.04 6.86
C HIS A 364 -3.04 15.20 7.71
N PRO A 365 -3.94 16.02 8.31
CA PRO A 365 -3.56 17.27 8.99
C PRO A 365 -2.61 17.07 10.17
N ASP A 366 -2.55 15.87 10.69
CA ASP A 366 -1.76 15.47 11.84
C ASP A 366 -0.51 14.67 11.47
N ASP A 367 -0.14 14.60 10.17
CA ASP A 367 1.11 13.95 9.76
C ASP A 367 2.30 14.63 10.43
N ARG A 368 3.06 13.83 11.16
CA ARG A 368 4.16 14.31 12.01
C ARG A 368 5.30 14.91 11.17
N GLU A 369 5.74 14.18 10.17
CA GLU A 369 6.90 14.55 9.34
C GLU A 369 6.62 15.83 8.56
N MET A 370 5.46 15.92 7.95
CA MET A 370 5.06 17.11 7.20
C MET A 370 4.90 18.34 8.11
N ASN A 371 4.33 18.18 9.30
CA ASN A 371 4.29 19.26 10.28
C ASN A 371 5.70 19.68 10.74
N LEU A 372 6.65 18.75 10.93
CA LEU A 372 8.03 19.10 11.28
C LEU A 372 8.76 19.79 10.12
N ILE A 373 8.56 19.39 8.87
CA ILE A 373 9.08 20.10 7.70
C ILE A 373 8.59 21.54 7.67
N LEU A 374 7.28 21.75 7.84
CA LEU A 374 6.73 23.12 7.86
C LEU A 374 7.18 23.93 9.08
N ALA A 375 7.37 23.27 10.22
CA ALA A 375 7.95 23.91 11.40
C ALA A 375 9.39 24.37 11.13
N ASP A 376 10.20 23.52 10.49
CA ASP A 376 11.58 23.86 10.12
C ASP A 376 11.64 25.02 9.11
N ILE A 377 10.89 24.94 8.02
CA ILE A 377 10.84 25.98 6.99
C ILE A 377 10.39 27.30 7.61
N ALA A 378 9.31 27.29 8.40
CA ALA A 378 8.82 28.49 9.07
C ALA A 378 9.83 29.05 10.07
N PHE A 379 10.57 28.20 10.81
CA PHE A 379 11.55 28.62 11.79
C PHE A 379 12.84 29.14 11.15
N ASN A 380 13.46 28.33 10.28
CA ASN A 380 14.82 28.55 9.77
C ASN A 380 14.86 29.43 8.52
N ASN A 381 13.87 29.29 7.63
CA ASN A 381 13.85 29.99 6.34
C ASN A 381 12.97 31.24 6.35
N GLU A 382 11.74 31.14 6.85
CA GLU A 382 10.79 32.27 6.86
C GLU A 382 10.93 33.16 8.11
N HIS A 383 11.62 32.69 9.17
CA HIS A 383 11.70 33.34 10.49
C HIS A 383 10.32 33.65 11.10
N ASN A 384 9.32 32.81 10.73
CA ASN A 384 7.95 32.91 11.21
C ASN A 384 7.73 31.95 12.41
N PHE A 385 8.19 32.38 13.58
CA PHE A 385 8.14 31.56 14.80
C PHE A 385 6.72 31.23 15.26
N GLN A 386 5.72 32.07 14.90
CA GLN A 386 4.33 31.81 15.21
C GLN A 386 3.76 30.68 14.33
N ALA A 387 4.12 30.65 13.06
CA ALA A 387 3.74 29.54 12.16
C ALA A 387 4.44 28.25 12.59
N ALA A 388 5.75 28.31 12.84
CA ALA A 388 6.51 27.16 13.37
C ALA A 388 5.85 26.58 14.63
N ARG A 389 5.44 27.44 15.58
CA ARG A 389 4.78 27.02 16.81
C ARG A 389 3.49 26.25 16.58
N LYS A 390 2.66 26.65 15.61
CA LYS A 390 1.40 25.95 15.28
C LYS A 390 1.67 24.50 14.87
N HIS A 391 2.63 24.27 13.99
CA HIS A 391 3.00 22.93 13.54
C HIS A 391 3.61 22.08 14.66
N VAL A 392 4.46 22.69 15.48
CA VAL A 392 5.03 22.04 16.67
C VAL A 392 3.93 21.62 17.66
N ASP A 393 2.94 22.47 17.91
CA ASP A 393 1.84 22.16 18.83
C ASP A 393 0.95 21.01 18.32
N ILE A 394 0.79 20.83 17.01
CA ILE A 394 0.11 19.66 16.41
C ILE A 394 0.89 18.38 16.78
N CYS A 395 2.20 18.35 16.55
CA CYS A 395 3.02 17.19 16.87
C CYS A 395 3.01 16.87 18.37
N LEU A 396 3.12 17.87 19.23
CA LEU A 396 3.13 17.69 20.69
C LEU A 396 1.76 17.30 21.26
N LYS A 397 0.67 17.63 20.57
CA LYS A 397 -0.67 17.16 20.94
C LYS A 397 -0.80 15.65 20.77
N GLN A 398 -0.19 15.08 19.74
CA GLN A 398 -0.18 13.64 19.51
C GLN A 398 0.83 12.93 20.41
N ASN A 399 2.06 13.44 20.44
CA ASN A 399 3.14 12.92 21.28
C ASN A 399 3.81 14.04 22.06
N PRO A 400 3.42 14.25 23.32
CA PRO A 400 4.03 15.29 24.17
C PRO A 400 5.54 15.14 24.40
N LYS A 401 6.10 14.00 24.03
CA LYS A 401 7.54 13.70 24.14
C LYS A 401 8.22 13.60 22.78
N ASP A 402 7.60 14.10 21.70
CA ASP A 402 8.23 14.10 20.38
C ASP A 402 9.54 14.88 20.38
N PRO A 403 10.69 14.23 20.09
CA PRO A 403 11.98 14.89 20.21
C PRO A 403 12.20 16.02 19.21
N GLY A 404 11.68 15.87 17.97
CA GLY A 404 11.77 16.89 16.92
C GLY A 404 10.95 18.12 17.26
N ALA A 405 9.71 17.92 17.66
CA ALA A 405 8.83 19.01 18.07
C ALA A 405 9.35 19.73 19.32
N LEU A 406 9.88 18.99 20.30
CA LEU A 406 10.50 19.57 21.50
C LEU A 406 11.75 20.36 21.17
N TYR A 407 12.52 20.00 20.15
CA TYR A 407 13.65 20.80 19.67
C TYR A 407 13.18 22.17 19.20
N TYR A 408 12.22 22.23 18.27
CA TYR A 408 11.70 23.50 17.77
C TYR A 408 11.00 24.31 18.87
N LEU A 409 10.25 23.65 19.77
CA LEU A 409 9.67 24.31 20.92
C LEU A 409 10.73 25.01 21.77
N GLY A 410 11.80 24.28 22.11
CA GLY A 410 12.91 24.83 22.90
C GLY A 410 13.61 25.99 22.19
N MET A 411 13.78 25.90 20.85
CA MET A 411 14.37 27.00 20.09
C MET A 411 13.46 28.24 20.05
N ILE A 412 12.15 28.08 19.90
CA ILE A 412 11.17 29.16 19.92
C ILE A 412 11.15 29.82 21.33
N GLN A 413 11.15 29.00 22.38
CA GLN A 413 11.21 29.51 23.78
C GLN A 413 12.50 30.27 24.04
N LYS A 414 13.64 29.77 23.58
CA LYS A 414 14.94 30.45 23.68
C LYS A 414 14.91 31.85 23.05
N LEU A 415 14.34 31.94 21.82
CA LEU A 415 14.19 33.23 21.12
C LEU A 415 13.22 34.18 21.83
N GLY A 416 12.17 33.61 22.46
CA GLY A 416 11.22 34.36 23.27
C GLY A 416 11.75 34.78 24.67
N GLY A 417 12.97 34.39 25.04
CA GLY A 417 13.56 34.70 26.34
C GLY A 417 13.12 33.78 27.49
N ASP A 418 12.33 32.76 27.22
CA ASP A 418 11.95 31.72 28.19
C ASP A 418 13.08 30.67 28.31
N VAL A 419 14.16 31.05 29.02
CA VAL A 419 15.35 30.19 29.19
C VAL A 419 14.99 28.89 29.92
N GLY A 420 14.13 28.98 30.96
CA GLY A 420 13.72 27.81 31.74
C GLY A 420 12.94 26.79 30.93
N GLY A 421 11.93 27.24 30.18
CA GLY A 421 11.15 26.41 29.28
C GLY A 421 12.02 25.82 28.16
N ALA A 422 12.91 26.62 27.58
CA ALA A 422 13.84 26.19 26.55
C ALA A 422 14.78 25.05 27.03
N MET A 423 15.36 25.19 28.23
CA MET A 423 16.20 24.14 28.83
C MET A 423 15.41 22.84 29.05
N GLN A 424 14.17 22.93 29.54
CA GLN A 424 13.33 21.76 29.76
C GLN A 424 13.00 21.06 28.43
N SER A 425 12.54 21.82 27.42
CA SER A 425 12.16 21.28 26.12
C SER A 425 13.36 20.64 25.41
N LEU A 426 14.54 21.31 25.39
CA LEU A 426 15.73 20.75 24.76
C LEU A 426 16.30 19.55 25.52
N SER A 427 16.22 19.53 26.86
CA SER A 427 16.63 18.36 27.66
C SER A 427 15.76 17.14 27.35
N LEU A 428 14.44 17.33 27.20
CA LEU A 428 13.53 16.27 26.80
C LEU A 428 13.78 15.82 25.34
N SER A 429 14.04 16.78 24.44
CA SER A 429 14.41 16.46 23.03
C SER A 429 15.66 15.59 22.97
N VAL A 430 16.73 15.97 23.65
CA VAL A 430 18.00 15.23 23.73
C VAL A 430 17.81 13.86 24.40
N SER A 431 16.96 13.78 25.44
CA SER A 431 16.65 12.51 26.10
C SER A 431 15.89 11.55 25.16
N GLY A 432 15.00 12.06 24.32
CA GLY A 432 14.23 11.28 23.36
C GLY A 432 15.02 10.91 22.09
N ASN A 433 15.93 11.80 21.65
CA ASN A 433 16.84 11.56 20.53
C ASN A 433 18.25 12.07 20.87
N PRO A 434 19.09 11.26 21.52
CA PRO A 434 20.46 11.63 21.88
C PRO A 434 21.36 11.94 20.68
N ASN A 435 21.00 11.46 19.50
CA ASN A 435 21.79 11.61 18.27
C ASN A 435 21.47 12.91 17.50
N ASN A 436 20.63 13.80 18.04
CA ASN A 436 20.40 15.11 17.45
C ASN A 436 21.50 16.10 17.88
N GLY A 437 22.50 16.30 17.03
CA GLY A 437 23.64 17.20 17.29
C GLY A 437 23.23 18.66 17.47
N GLU A 438 22.21 19.14 16.76
CA GLU A 438 21.69 20.50 16.87
C GLU A 438 21.02 20.72 18.23
N ALA A 439 20.20 19.78 18.68
CA ALA A 439 19.57 19.83 19.99
C ALA A 439 20.63 19.81 21.11
N GLN A 440 21.67 18.98 20.94
CA GLN A 440 22.82 18.95 21.88
C GLN A 440 23.53 20.30 21.92
N GLY A 441 23.84 20.90 20.76
CA GLY A 441 24.46 22.21 20.66
C GLY A 441 23.61 23.35 21.28
N ALA A 442 22.30 23.30 21.02
CA ALA A 442 21.35 24.27 21.58
C ALA A 442 21.25 24.17 23.11
N LEU A 443 21.15 22.94 23.64
CA LEU A 443 21.15 22.68 25.07
C LEU A 443 22.46 23.14 25.72
N GLY A 444 23.61 22.78 25.11
CA GLY A 444 24.93 23.21 25.56
C GLY A 444 25.04 24.72 25.67
N SER A 445 24.51 25.46 24.71
CA SER A 445 24.49 26.93 24.73
C SER A 445 23.68 27.48 25.90
N LEU A 446 22.52 26.93 26.22
CA LEU A 446 21.71 27.35 27.35
C LEU A 446 22.37 27.00 28.69
N CYS A 447 22.96 25.81 28.83
CA CYS A 447 23.70 25.40 30.00
C CYS A 447 24.91 26.35 30.25
N LEU A 448 25.63 26.69 29.17
CA LEU A 448 26.77 27.64 29.27
C LEU A 448 26.32 29.05 29.71
N GLN A 449 25.18 29.50 29.22
CA GLN A 449 24.56 30.76 29.61
C GLN A 449 24.10 30.73 31.07
N ALA A 450 23.55 29.62 31.54
CA ALA A 450 23.11 29.43 32.91
C ALA A 450 24.29 29.21 33.91
N GLY A 451 25.51 29.01 33.38
CA GLY A 451 26.70 28.72 34.20
C GLY A 451 26.82 27.26 34.61
N ASP A 452 25.99 26.37 34.14
CA ASP A 452 26.12 24.92 34.33
C ASP A 452 27.17 24.35 33.34
N LEU A 453 28.43 24.44 33.78
CA LEU A 453 29.57 24.04 32.96
C LEU A 453 29.60 22.51 32.72
N THR A 454 29.07 21.72 33.65
CA THR A 454 29.02 20.26 33.51
C THR A 454 28.06 19.86 32.41
N CYS A 455 26.83 20.40 32.40
CA CYS A 455 25.86 20.23 31.35
C CYS A 455 26.42 20.74 30.00
N ALA A 456 26.98 21.94 29.96
CA ALA A 456 27.51 22.55 28.73
C ALA A 456 28.61 21.70 28.09
N ILE A 457 29.59 21.23 28.86
CA ILE A 457 30.68 20.37 28.35
C ILE A 457 30.11 19.05 27.84
N GLY A 458 29.19 18.42 28.59
CA GLY A 458 28.57 17.17 28.18
C GLY A 458 27.82 17.31 26.84
N ALA A 459 26.96 18.30 26.76
CA ALA A 459 26.14 18.54 25.56
C ALA A 459 26.99 18.94 24.35
N PHE A 460 27.96 19.84 24.47
CA PHE A 460 28.83 20.20 23.35
C PHE A 460 29.78 19.07 22.96
N THR A 461 30.23 18.22 23.88
CA THR A 461 31.00 17.02 23.52
C THR A 461 30.20 16.09 22.63
N GLN A 462 28.92 15.89 22.94
CA GLN A 462 28.03 15.11 22.06
C GLN A 462 27.78 15.84 20.72
N ALA A 463 27.56 17.15 20.75
CA ALA A 463 27.37 17.92 19.51
C ALA A 463 28.58 17.81 18.56
N VAL A 464 29.80 17.90 19.09
CA VAL A 464 31.05 17.73 18.33
C VAL A 464 31.19 16.30 17.80
N LEU A 465 30.82 15.29 18.59
CA LEU A 465 30.85 13.88 18.16
C LEU A 465 29.91 13.61 17.01
N LEU A 466 28.71 14.15 17.08
CA LEU A 466 27.63 13.93 16.09
C LEU A 466 27.80 14.80 14.84
N ALA A 467 28.33 16.01 14.99
CA ALA A 467 28.54 16.95 13.89
C ALA A 467 29.99 17.50 13.93
N PRO A 468 31.01 16.67 13.66
CA PRO A 468 32.41 17.06 13.79
C PRO A 468 32.87 18.12 12.78
N LYS A 469 32.07 18.42 11.79
CA LYS A 469 32.33 19.46 10.78
C LYS A 469 31.72 20.82 11.14
N GLU A 470 30.97 20.90 12.23
CA GLU A 470 30.39 22.16 12.72
C GLU A 470 31.38 22.91 13.60
N ALA A 471 32.15 23.81 13.00
CA ALA A 471 33.20 24.58 13.69
C ALA A 471 32.69 25.29 14.95
N GLN A 472 31.45 25.79 14.91
CA GLN A 472 30.86 26.51 16.05
C GLN A 472 30.76 25.65 17.32
N ASN A 473 30.49 24.33 17.19
CA ASN A 473 30.42 23.43 18.34
C ASN A 473 31.80 23.30 19.04
N HIS A 474 32.87 23.23 18.27
CA HIS A 474 34.24 23.22 18.82
C HIS A 474 34.58 24.51 19.59
N TYR A 475 34.19 25.67 19.02
CA TYR A 475 34.37 26.95 19.69
C TYR A 475 33.63 27.02 21.03
N GLN A 476 32.35 26.61 21.03
CA GLN A 476 31.54 26.63 22.24
C GLN A 476 32.06 25.64 23.31
N LEU A 477 32.53 24.47 22.88
CA LEU A 477 33.17 23.49 23.76
C LEU A 477 34.47 24.06 24.37
N ALA A 478 35.28 24.72 23.55
CA ALA A 478 36.48 25.41 24.04
C ALA A 478 36.17 26.48 25.10
N LEU A 479 35.10 27.26 24.86
CA LEU A 479 34.64 28.27 25.83
C LEU A 479 34.15 27.62 27.14
N ALA A 480 33.43 26.52 27.05
CA ALA A 480 32.97 25.77 28.23
C ALA A 480 34.17 25.21 29.05
N TYR A 481 35.18 24.62 28.39
CA TYR A 481 36.39 24.16 29.04
C TYR A 481 37.20 25.32 29.67
N SER A 482 37.31 26.45 28.98
CA SER A 482 38.00 27.63 29.50
C SER A 482 37.35 28.12 30.77
N ARG A 483 36.01 28.25 30.80
CA ARG A 483 35.26 28.65 31.99
C ARG A 483 35.32 27.62 33.13
N SER A 484 35.54 26.35 32.80
CA SER A 484 35.69 25.23 33.73
C SER A 484 37.12 25.07 34.24
N ASN A 485 38.02 26.01 33.90
CA ASN A 485 39.43 26.00 34.26
C ASN A 485 40.21 24.74 33.77
N VAL A 486 39.90 24.26 32.55
CA VAL A 486 40.58 23.14 31.88
C VAL A 486 41.26 23.67 30.59
N PRO A 487 42.37 24.42 30.73
CA PRO A 487 42.96 25.18 29.62
C PRO A 487 43.51 24.32 28.47
N ASP A 488 44.04 23.14 28.79
CA ASP A 488 44.60 22.26 27.75
C ASP A 488 43.54 21.79 26.76
N LYS A 489 42.39 21.33 27.26
CA LYS A 489 41.24 20.94 26.41
C LYS A 489 40.61 22.13 25.67
N ALA A 490 40.58 23.28 26.34
CA ALA A 490 40.09 24.52 25.69
C ALA A 490 40.98 24.88 24.49
N LYS A 491 42.29 24.82 24.65
CA LYS A 491 43.26 25.10 23.58
C LYS A 491 43.15 24.10 22.43
N GLU A 492 42.99 22.81 22.71
CA GLU A 492 42.80 21.77 21.72
C GLU A 492 41.57 22.06 20.82
N GLN A 493 40.42 22.30 21.46
CA GLN A 493 39.18 22.57 20.71
C GLN A 493 39.25 23.90 19.94
N LEU A 494 39.93 24.89 20.45
CA LEU A 494 40.14 26.16 19.74
C LEU A 494 41.03 26.01 18.52
N GLN A 495 42.08 25.19 18.59
CA GLN A 495 42.93 24.87 17.46
C GLN A 495 42.14 24.17 16.35
N ILE A 496 41.26 23.21 16.68
CA ILE A 496 40.39 22.55 15.71
C ILE A 496 39.46 23.59 15.03
N TYR A 497 38.83 24.45 15.83
CA TYR A 497 37.99 25.54 15.31
C TYR A 497 38.73 26.43 14.32
N GLU A 498 39.96 26.89 14.67
CA GLU A 498 40.78 27.77 13.85
C GLU A 498 41.18 27.06 12.52
N GLN A 499 41.56 25.79 12.58
CA GLN A 499 41.88 24.98 11.41
C GLN A 499 40.68 24.85 10.47
N MET A 500 39.47 24.58 11.02
CA MET A 500 38.25 24.47 10.24
C MET A 500 37.91 25.81 9.59
N LYS A 501 37.99 26.93 10.32
CA LYS A 501 37.76 28.28 9.77
C LYS A 501 38.77 28.67 8.69
N ALA A 502 40.01 28.28 8.84
CA ALA A 502 41.04 28.48 7.82
C ALA A 502 40.76 27.64 6.55
N GLN A 503 40.22 26.44 6.74
CA GLN A 503 39.81 25.57 5.60
C GLN A 503 38.59 26.13 4.90
N GLU A 504 37.55 26.52 5.61
CA GLU A 504 36.35 27.18 5.07
C GLU A 504 36.73 28.43 4.25
N ALA A 505 37.62 29.27 4.77
CA ALA A 505 38.10 30.46 4.10
C ALA A 505 38.83 30.13 2.76
N LYS A 506 39.60 29.04 2.70
CA LYS A 506 40.27 28.59 1.48
C LYS A 506 39.25 28.06 0.46
N GLU A 507 38.22 27.33 0.91
CA GLU A 507 37.17 26.79 0.06
C GLU A 507 36.22 27.87 -0.49
N ALA A 508 35.99 28.95 0.27
CA ALA A 508 35.19 30.10 -0.16
C ALA A 508 35.82 30.91 -1.29
N VAL A 509 37.12 30.77 -1.53
CA VAL A 509 37.85 31.41 -2.67
C VAL A 509 37.74 30.56 -3.95
N GLY A 510 37.19 29.32 -3.86
CA GLY A 510 36.92 28.47 -5.02
C GLY A 510 35.57 28.74 -5.67
N PRO A 511 35.26 28.10 -6.83
CA PRO A 511 33.93 28.21 -7.42
C PRO A 511 32.87 27.75 -6.42
N PRO A 512 31.66 28.41 -6.38
CA PRO A 512 30.64 28.09 -5.39
C PRO A 512 30.24 26.61 -5.48
N LYS A 513 30.50 25.87 -4.40
CA LYS A 513 29.90 24.54 -4.19
C LYS A 513 28.45 24.80 -3.80
N GLY A 514 27.53 24.10 -4.47
CA GLY A 514 26.13 24.13 -4.08
C GLY A 514 25.94 23.78 -2.59
N PRO A 515 24.80 24.14 -1.99
CA PRO A 515 24.54 23.86 -0.57
C PRO A 515 24.70 22.35 -0.31
N SER A 516 25.42 22.00 0.77
CA SER A 516 25.52 20.61 1.19
C SER A 516 24.12 20.09 1.55
N PRO A 517 23.72 18.90 1.07
CA PRO A 517 22.41 18.34 1.37
C PRO A 517 22.23 18.12 2.87
N ILE A 518 21.02 18.35 3.35
CA ILE A 518 20.63 17.98 4.72
C ILE A 518 20.60 16.45 4.77
N GLN A 519 21.29 15.85 5.75
CA GLN A 519 21.06 14.45 6.05
C GLN A 519 19.65 14.31 6.61
N VAL A 520 18.77 13.68 5.82
CA VAL A 520 17.47 13.22 6.31
C VAL A 520 17.76 12.06 7.26
N SER A 521 17.89 12.35 8.56
CA SER A 521 17.98 11.29 9.56
C SER A 521 16.69 10.48 9.50
N PRO A 522 16.75 9.14 9.65
CA PRO A 522 15.58 8.34 9.86
C PRO A 522 14.96 8.73 11.21
N MET A 523 14.13 9.77 11.20
CA MET A 523 13.29 10.10 12.34
C MET A 523 12.22 9.04 12.39
N GLY A 524 12.41 8.04 13.26
CA GLY A 524 11.44 7.04 13.68
C GLY A 524 10.38 6.68 12.65
N VAL A 525 10.75 5.91 11.62
CA VAL A 525 9.81 5.45 10.61
C VAL A 525 8.82 4.51 11.27
N VAL A 526 7.65 5.02 11.61
CA VAL A 526 6.46 4.19 11.67
C VAL A 526 6.14 3.90 10.20
N ALA A 527 6.36 2.66 9.77
CA ALA A 527 5.91 2.20 8.47
C ALA A 527 4.41 2.50 8.36
N HIS A 528 4.05 3.51 7.59
CA HIS A 528 2.68 3.69 7.18
C HIS A 528 2.27 2.51 6.29
N PRO A 529 1.05 1.97 6.47
CA PRO A 529 0.55 0.73 5.88
C PRO A 529 0.49 0.74 4.36
#